data_8ef0702373629786d4688ebc9aace24c
#
_entry.id   8ef0702373629786d4688ebc9aace24c
#
_cell.length_a   1.000
_cell.length_b   1.000
_cell.length_c   1.000
_cell.angle_alpha   90.00
_cell.angle_beta   90.00
_cell.angle_gamma   90.00
#
_symmetry.space_group_name_H-M   'P 1'
#
loop_
_entity.id
_entity.type
_entity.pdbx_description
1 polymer ?
#
loop_
_entity_poly.entity_id
_entity_poly.type
_entity_poly.pdbx_seq_one_letter_code
_entity_poly.pdbx_strand_id
1 'polypeptide(L)'
;LSSAASDVYKRQGYNKVAFSLSTGLLKNGWAMSILGARTWGDGYIQGTDFVGYSYFINVSKRLGENHELSLTALGAPQWHNQRNRNDKMLIKAWEKLDDTKYNPSYGFADWKGEKVRKVSAYNKYHKPQISLNHLWEINDKSSLSSVLYLSLGRGGGYGGRSNKAHKYDWYGTSKGEPTTCLLYTSDAADDKA
;
A
#
# COMPACT_ATOMS: atom_id res chain seq x y z
N LEU A 1 5.72 17.94 -15.35
CA LEU A 1 5.84 17.57 -13.93
C LEU A 1 5.03 18.56 -13.09
N SER A 2 3.86 18.17 -12.67
CA SER A 2 3.00 18.99 -11.81
C SER A 2 3.40 18.79 -10.34
N SER A 3 3.88 19.84 -9.68
CA SER A 3 4.35 19.86 -8.30
C SER A 3 3.33 20.47 -7.32
N ALA A 4 2.05 20.26 -7.52
CA ALA A 4 0.99 20.97 -6.78
C ALA A 4 0.49 20.28 -5.50
N ALA A 5 1.24 19.37 -4.87
CA ALA A 5 0.76 18.65 -3.69
C ALA A 5 1.66 18.84 -2.45
N SER A 6 2.34 19.96 -2.27
CA SER A 6 3.50 19.95 -1.39
C SER A 6 3.28 20.35 0.07
N ASP A 7 2.28 21.13 0.45
CA ASP A 7 2.31 21.74 1.79
C ASP A 7 1.62 20.95 2.90
N VAL A 8 0.57 20.20 2.61
CA VAL A 8 -0.09 19.35 3.61
C VAL A 8 0.74 18.09 3.90
N TYR A 9 1.46 17.60 2.92
CA TYR A 9 2.23 16.37 3.01
C TYR A 9 3.62 16.50 3.65
N LYS A 10 4.22 17.69 3.64
CA LYS A 10 5.54 17.93 4.29
C LYS A 10 5.56 17.63 5.79
N ARG A 11 4.43 17.81 6.47
CA ARG A 11 4.31 17.53 7.91
C ARG A 11 4.18 16.05 8.27
N GLN A 12 3.97 15.19 7.26
CA GLN A 12 3.76 13.75 7.43
C GLN A 12 4.95 12.90 6.96
N GLY A 13 6.09 13.52 6.64
CA GLY A 13 7.23 12.80 6.08
C GLY A 13 6.93 12.13 4.73
N TYR A 14 5.88 12.57 4.00
CA TYR A 14 5.52 12.01 2.71
C TYR A 14 6.56 12.31 1.65
N ASN A 15 7.06 11.26 1.01
CA ASN A 15 8.02 11.34 -0.07
C ASN A 15 7.54 10.51 -1.26
N LYS A 16 7.82 10.99 -2.46
CA LYS A 16 7.54 10.25 -3.70
C LYS A 16 8.63 10.50 -4.72
N VAL A 17 9.13 9.43 -5.31
CA VAL A 17 9.99 9.46 -6.50
C VAL A 17 9.31 8.64 -7.57
N ALA A 18 9.26 9.19 -8.79
CA ALA A 18 8.69 8.51 -9.94
C ALA A 18 9.51 8.81 -11.19
N PHE A 19 9.53 7.85 -12.09
CA PHE A 19 10.08 8.01 -13.43
C PHE A 19 9.11 7.41 -14.45
N SER A 20 9.14 7.94 -15.66
CA SER A 20 8.43 7.36 -16.80
C SER A 20 9.25 7.54 -18.06
N LEU A 21 9.22 6.53 -18.92
CA LEU A 21 9.86 6.53 -20.23
C LEU A 21 8.87 5.98 -21.25
N SER A 22 8.85 6.59 -22.44
CA SER A 22 8.04 6.11 -23.56
C SER A 22 8.80 6.33 -24.85
N THR A 23 8.78 5.34 -25.74
CA THR A 23 9.40 5.45 -27.06
C THR A 23 8.54 6.19 -28.05
N GLY A 24 7.21 6.34 -27.76
CA GLY A 24 6.25 6.63 -28.81
C GLY A 24 6.14 5.48 -29.83
N LEU A 25 5.40 5.69 -30.90
CA LEU A 25 5.29 4.73 -31.99
C LEU A 25 6.52 4.82 -32.90
N LEU A 26 7.28 3.74 -32.95
CA LEU A 26 8.45 3.60 -33.79
C LEU A 26 8.06 3.28 -35.24
N LYS A 27 8.96 3.55 -36.20
CA LYS A 27 8.73 3.27 -37.64
C LYS A 27 8.40 1.80 -37.95
N ASN A 28 8.89 0.90 -37.12
CA ASN A 28 8.63 -0.55 -37.24
C ASN A 28 7.32 -0.97 -36.55
N GLY A 29 6.49 -0.04 -36.10
CA GLY A 29 5.18 -0.28 -35.48
C GLY A 29 5.23 -0.72 -34.02
N TRP A 30 6.39 -0.67 -33.35
CA TRP A 30 6.50 -0.92 -31.91
C TRP A 30 6.34 0.37 -31.11
N ALA A 31 5.75 0.24 -29.92
CA ALA A 31 5.78 1.27 -28.90
C ALA A 31 5.98 0.62 -27.53
N MET A 32 6.71 1.30 -26.64
CA MET A 32 6.96 0.83 -25.29
C MET A 32 6.80 2.00 -24.31
N SER A 33 6.18 1.72 -23.17
CA SER A 33 6.09 2.66 -22.05
C SER A 33 6.42 1.95 -20.75
N ILE A 34 7.22 2.58 -19.90
CA ILE A 34 7.59 2.10 -18.58
C ILE A 34 7.38 3.22 -17.58
N LEU A 35 6.78 2.90 -16.44
CA LEU A 35 6.66 3.78 -15.29
C LEU A 35 7.03 3.02 -14.03
N GLY A 36 7.78 3.68 -13.15
CA GLY A 36 8.07 3.19 -11.82
C GLY A 36 7.95 4.33 -10.81
N ALA A 37 7.43 4.02 -9.62
CA ALA A 37 7.38 4.97 -8.54
C ALA A 37 7.57 4.28 -7.18
N ARG A 38 8.14 5.04 -6.23
CA ARG A 38 8.18 4.70 -4.82
C ARG A 38 7.57 5.85 -4.03
N THR A 39 6.71 5.51 -3.09
CA THR A 39 6.09 6.44 -2.14
C THR A 39 6.33 5.92 -0.73
N TRP A 40 6.73 6.79 0.20
CA TRP A 40 6.94 6.40 1.59
C TRP A 40 6.73 7.58 2.52
N GLY A 41 6.48 7.29 3.78
CA GLY A 41 6.31 8.30 4.82
C GLY A 41 6.00 7.71 6.17
N ASP A 42 6.06 8.57 7.19
CA ASP A 42 5.82 8.18 8.57
C ASP A 42 4.33 8.14 8.94
N GLY A 43 3.47 8.72 8.07
CA GLY A 43 2.06 8.92 8.36
C GLY A 43 1.79 10.07 9.34
N TYR A 44 0.53 10.46 9.46
CA TYR A 44 0.12 11.53 10.39
C TYR A 44 0.06 11.04 11.84
N ILE A 45 -0.42 9.84 12.04
CA ILE A 45 -0.57 9.19 13.34
C ILE A 45 0.71 8.42 13.68
N GLN A 46 1.13 8.42 14.92
CA GLN A 46 2.34 7.75 15.39
C GLN A 46 2.38 6.28 14.95
N GLY A 47 3.52 5.87 14.37
CA GLY A 47 3.75 4.49 13.95
C GLY A 47 2.88 4.03 12.77
N THR A 48 2.32 4.94 11.97
CA THR A 48 1.56 4.59 10.75
C THR A 48 2.38 4.76 9.48
N ASP A 49 3.64 4.47 9.57
CA ASP A 49 4.57 4.48 8.44
C ASP A 49 4.13 3.53 7.33
N PHE A 50 4.47 3.91 6.11
CA PHE A 50 4.08 3.18 4.92
C PHE A 50 5.14 3.26 3.83
N VAL A 51 5.17 2.23 3.00
CA VAL A 51 5.92 2.20 1.74
C VAL A 51 5.04 1.60 0.66
N GLY A 52 4.98 2.27 -0.47
CA GLY A 52 4.31 1.78 -1.66
C GLY A 52 5.21 1.90 -2.88
N TYR A 53 5.09 0.95 -3.76
CA TYR A 53 5.69 1.00 -5.08
C TYR A 53 4.59 0.93 -6.12
N SER A 54 4.85 1.46 -7.30
CA SER A 54 4.01 1.20 -8.46
C SER A 54 4.88 1.00 -9.68
N TYR A 55 4.46 0.09 -10.52
CA TYR A 55 5.09 -0.13 -11.81
C TYR A 55 4.02 -0.34 -12.88
N PHE A 56 4.36 0.10 -14.07
CA PHE A 56 3.58 -0.09 -15.26
C PHE A 56 4.55 -0.32 -16.42
N ILE A 57 4.29 -1.36 -17.20
CA ILE A 57 5.03 -1.69 -18.41
C ILE A 57 3.98 -1.97 -19.48
N ASN A 58 4.11 -1.31 -20.60
CA ASN A 58 3.30 -1.61 -21.77
C ASN A 58 4.22 -1.77 -22.97
N VAL A 59 3.98 -2.81 -23.75
CA VAL A 59 4.63 -3.02 -25.05
C VAL A 59 3.53 -3.25 -26.06
N SER A 60 3.46 -2.43 -27.07
CA SER A 60 2.48 -2.57 -28.16
C SER A 60 3.13 -2.72 -29.52
N LYS A 61 2.42 -3.36 -30.40
CA LYS A 61 2.81 -3.63 -31.77
C LYS A 61 1.60 -3.41 -32.70
N ARG A 62 1.77 -2.50 -33.65
CA ARG A 62 0.85 -2.38 -34.77
C ARG A 62 1.19 -3.43 -35.82
N LEU A 63 0.19 -4.24 -36.22
CA LEU A 63 0.28 -5.29 -37.19
C LEU A 63 -0.56 -4.91 -38.40
N GLY A 64 0.10 -4.43 -39.46
CA GLY A 64 -0.56 -3.82 -40.61
C GLY A 64 -1.25 -2.51 -40.22
N GLU A 65 -2.34 -2.21 -40.93
CA GLU A 65 -3.10 -0.97 -40.71
C GLU A 65 -4.22 -1.12 -39.70
N ASN A 66 -4.70 -2.33 -39.49
CA ASN A 66 -6.00 -2.61 -38.86
C ASN A 66 -5.89 -3.33 -37.51
N HIS A 67 -4.70 -3.76 -37.08
CA HIS A 67 -4.54 -4.51 -35.84
C HIS A 67 -3.50 -3.87 -34.93
N GLU A 68 -3.82 -3.82 -33.64
CA GLU A 68 -2.88 -3.49 -32.59
C GLU A 68 -2.93 -4.54 -31.48
N LEU A 69 -1.76 -5.04 -31.11
CA LEU A 69 -1.59 -5.90 -29.93
C LEU A 69 -0.83 -5.13 -28.87
N SER A 70 -1.25 -5.20 -27.63
CA SER A 70 -0.49 -4.67 -26.50
C SER A 70 -0.48 -5.62 -25.32
N LEU A 71 0.71 -5.79 -24.76
CA LEU A 71 0.94 -6.50 -23.50
C LEU A 71 1.19 -5.47 -22.42
N THR A 72 0.35 -5.48 -21.39
CA THR A 72 0.47 -4.58 -20.24
C THR A 72 0.71 -5.38 -18.98
N ALA A 73 1.68 -4.95 -18.18
CA ALA A 73 1.91 -5.44 -16.83
C ALA A 73 1.92 -4.27 -15.85
N LEU A 74 1.16 -4.38 -14.78
CA LEU A 74 1.10 -3.34 -13.75
C LEU A 74 0.95 -3.96 -12.36
N GLY A 75 1.35 -3.18 -11.35
CA GLY A 75 1.18 -3.57 -9.97
C GLY A 75 1.62 -2.49 -9.01
N ALA A 76 1.13 -2.62 -7.77
CA ALA A 76 1.38 -1.68 -6.70
C ALA A 76 1.67 -2.44 -5.39
N PRO A 77 2.86 -3.05 -5.23
CA PRO A 77 3.23 -3.64 -3.95
C PRO A 77 3.33 -2.58 -2.87
N GLN A 78 2.72 -2.85 -1.73
CA GLN A 78 2.75 -1.90 -0.63
C GLN A 78 2.66 -2.60 0.73
N TRP A 79 3.14 -1.91 1.75
CA TRP A 79 2.91 -2.23 3.13
C TRP A 79 2.68 -0.94 3.93
N HIS A 80 1.92 -1.08 5.01
CA HIS A 80 1.67 0.02 5.93
C HIS A 80 1.30 -0.49 7.31
N ASN A 81 1.70 0.25 8.29
CA ASN A 81 1.24 0.09 9.65
C ASN A 81 -0.15 0.74 9.82
N GLN A 82 -0.93 0.22 10.76
CA GLN A 82 -2.31 0.64 10.95
C GLN A 82 -2.55 1.08 12.40
N ARG A 83 -3.50 1.98 12.59
CA ARG A 83 -4.08 2.25 13.90
C ARG A 83 -5.23 1.29 14.22
N ASN A 84 -5.56 1.15 15.48
CA ASN A 84 -6.78 0.45 15.88
C ASN A 84 -8.04 1.16 15.35
N ARG A 85 -9.05 0.39 15.01
CA ARG A 85 -10.32 0.88 14.43
C ARG A 85 -11.37 1.27 15.45
N ASN A 86 -11.11 1.16 16.74
CA ASN A 86 -12.06 1.58 17.77
C ASN A 86 -12.05 3.11 17.93
N ASP A 87 -12.80 3.79 17.11
CA ASP A 87 -12.79 5.25 17.01
C ASP A 87 -13.26 5.94 18.30
N LYS A 88 -14.24 5.37 19.02
CA LYS A 88 -14.73 5.96 20.28
C LYS A 88 -13.66 6.01 21.37
N MET A 89 -12.90 4.91 21.52
CA MET A 89 -11.82 4.87 22.49
C MET A 89 -10.65 5.74 22.05
N LEU A 90 -10.39 5.81 20.76
CA LEU A 90 -9.32 6.61 20.18
C LEU A 90 -9.58 8.11 20.40
N ILE A 91 -10.80 8.59 20.19
CA ILE A 91 -11.18 9.99 20.42
C ILE A 91 -10.98 10.35 21.89
N LYS A 92 -11.46 9.53 22.83
CA LYS A 92 -11.25 9.75 24.26
C LYS A 92 -9.78 9.81 24.67
N ALA A 93 -8.93 8.97 24.05
CA ALA A 93 -7.50 9.00 24.30
C ALA A 93 -6.87 10.29 23.78
N TRP A 94 -7.26 10.75 22.60
CA TRP A 94 -6.80 12.02 22.05
C TRP A 94 -7.20 13.22 22.87
N GLU A 95 -8.49 13.28 23.30
CA GLU A 95 -8.99 14.34 24.18
C GLU A 95 -8.24 14.36 25.51
N LYS A 96 -8.00 13.18 26.12
CA LYS A 96 -7.31 13.09 27.40
C LYS A 96 -5.84 13.49 27.33
N LEU A 97 -5.16 13.16 26.23
CA LEU A 97 -3.73 13.41 26.02
C LEU A 97 -3.45 14.76 25.34
N ASP A 98 -4.49 15.42 24.84
CA ASP A 98 -4.37 16.58 23.94
C ASP A 98 -3.44 16.29 22.74
N ASP A 99 -3.48 15.06 22.24
CA ASP A 99 -2.62 14.58 21.14
C ASP A 99 -3.38 13.74 20.11
N THR A 100 -3.75 14.37 19.00
CA THR A 100 -4.44 13.71 17.87
C THR A 100 -3.53 12.77 17.07
N LYS A 101 -2.23 12.74 17.33
CA LYS A 101 -1.27 11.83 16.71
C LYS A 101 -1.07 10.54 17.49
N TYR A 102 -1.55 10.51 18.71
CA TYR A 102 -1.41 9.34 19.56
C TYR A 102 -2.03 8.11 18.92
N ASN A 103 -1.25 7.01 18.89
CA ASN A 103 -1.69 5.70 18.40
C ASN A 103 -1.59 4.67 19.53
N PRO A 104 -2.72 4.24 20.11
CA PRO A 104 -2.71 3.24 21.16
C PRO A 104 -2.20 1.87 20.68
N SER A 105 -2.17 1.65 19.37
CA SER A 105 -1.60 0.45 18.77
C SER A 105 -0.09 0.51 18.57
N TYR A 106 0.57 1.61 18.94
CA TYR A 106 2.00 1.82 18.79
C TYR A 106 2.66 1.90 20.17
N GLY A 107 3.49 0.94 20.48
CA GLY A 107 4.12 0.85 21.79
C GLY A 107 5.35 -0.06 21.80
N PHE A 108 5.83 -0.39 22.98
CA PHE A 108 6.95 -1.30 23.14
C PHE A 108 6.51 -2.75 23.13
N ALA A 109 7.29 -3.61 22.50
CA ALA A 109 7.12 -5.06 22.48
C ALA A 109 8.46 -5.74 22.76
N ASP A 110 8.41 -6.89 23.39
CA ASP A 110 9.54 -7.79 23.41
C ASP A 110 9.55 -8.59 22.11
N TRP A 111 10.57 -8.37 21.30
CA TRP A 111 10.71 -9.01 20.01
C TRP A 111 12.08 -9.66 19.94
N LYS A 112 12.09 -11.01 19.86
CA LYS A 112 13.34 -11.77 19.80
C LYS A 112 14.34 -11.44 20.91
N GLY A 113 13.83 -11.15 22.12
CA GLY A 113 14.64 -10.82 23.27
C GLY A 113 15.05 -9.35 23.37
N GLU A 114 14.64 -8.51 22.42
CA GLU A 114 14.91 -7.08 22.44
C GLU A 114 13.63 -6.27 22.64
N LYS A 115 13.72 -5.20 23.41
CA LYS A 115 12.61 -4.27 23.60
C LYS A 115 12.58 -3.27 22.46
N VAL A 116 11.63 -3.46 21.53
CA VAL A 116 11.49 -2.62 20.35
C VAL A 116 10.14 -1.90 20.33
N ARG A 117 10.11 -0.76 19.66
CA ARG A 117 8.87 -0.01 19.45
C ARG A 117 8.21 -0.49 18.16
N LYS A 118 6.99 -0.99 18.27
CA LYS A 118 6.23 -1.57 17.15
C LYS A 118 4.77 -1.13 17.17
N VAL A 119 4.12 -1.29 16.03
CA VAL A 119 2.66 -1.18 15.91
C VAL A 119 2.03 -2.58 15.97
N SER A 120 0.83 -2.67 16.52
CA SER A 120 0.11 -3.95 16.66
C SER A 120 -0.66 -4.39 15.42
N ALA A 121 -0.72 -3.56 14.40
CA ALA A 121 -1.45 -3.85 13.17
C ALA A 121 -0.62 -3.43 11.95
N TYR A 122 -0.45 -4.36 11.04
CA TYR A 122 0.36 -4.23 9.85
C TYR A 122 -0.33 -4.92 8.68
N ASN A 123 -0.20 -4.35 7.50
CA ASN A 123 -0.72 -4.94 6.28
C ASN A 123 0.28 -4.79 5.14
N LYS A 124 0.41 -5.83 4.34
CA LYS A 124 1.16 -5.81 3.08
C LYS A 124 0.38 -6.54 2.00
N TYR A 125 0.42 -6.04 0.79
CA TYR A 125 -0.17 -6.74 -0.34
C TYR A 125 0.45 -6.33 -1.68
N HIS A 126 0.34 -7.23 -2.63
CA HIS A 126 0.68 -7.03 -4.02
C HIS A 126 -0.30 -7.78 -4.89
N LYS A 127 -0.96 -7.08 -5.81
CA LYS A 127 -1.90 -7.63 -6.79
C LYS A 127 -1.47 -7.22 -8.20
N PRO A 128 -0.45 -7.90 -8.76
CA PRO A 128 -0.06 -7.65 -10.15
C PRO A 128 -1.17 -8.05 -11.10
N GLN A 129 -1.25 -7.35 -12.19
CA GLN A 129 -2.11 -7.67 -13.32
C GLN A 129 -1.28 -7.67 -14.59
N ILE A 130 -1.51 -8.67 -15.42
CA ILE A 130 -0.97 -8.76 -16.78
C ILE A 130 -2.17 -8.87 -17.72
N SER A 131 -2.19 -8.08 -18.78
CA SER A 131 -3.23 -8.15 -19.80
C SER A 131 -2.64 -8.12 -21.21
N LEU A 132 -3.22 -8.95 -22.05
CA LEU A 132 -3.04 -8.92 -23.51
C LEU A 132 -4.27 -8.29 -24.12
N ASN A 133 -4.08 -7.19 -24.82
CA ASN A 133 -5.15 -6.46 -25.48
C ASN A 133 -4.96 -6.55 -26.98
N HIS A 134 -6.04 -6.73 -27.71
CA HIS A 134 -6.07 -6.73 -29.17
C HIS A 134 -7.17 -5.78 -29.63
N LEU A 135 -6.81 -4.83 -30.44
CA LEU A 135 -7.73 -3.96 -31.16
C LEU A 135 -7.70 -4.35 -32.64
N TRP A 136 -8.88 -4.56 -33.21
CA TRP A 136 -9.08 -4.80 -34.63
C TRP A 136 -10.03 -3.76 -35.20
N GLU A 137 -9.56 -2.94 -36.09
CA GLU A 137 -10.33 -2.00 -36.89
C GLU A 137 -10.86 -2.76 -38.13
N ILE A 138 -12.10 -3.28 -38.06
CA ILE A 138 -12.68 -4.12 -39.11
C ILE A 138 -12.96 -3.28 -40.36
N ASN A 139 -13.46 -2.08 -40.14
CA ASN A 139 -13.74 -1.07 -41.20
C ASN A 139 -13.96 0.29 -40.51
N ASP A 140 -14.20 1.34 -41.31
CA ASP A 140 -14.38 2.73 -40.83
C ASP A 140 -15.53 2.92 -39.82
N LYS A 141 -16.43 1.93 -39.71
CA LYS A 141 -17.60 2.00 -38.82
C LYS A 141 -17.59 0.99 -37.69
N SER A 142 -16.66 0.03 -37.69
CA SER A 142 -16.69 -1.09 -36.76
C SER A 142 -15.30 -1.46 -36.29
N SER A 143 -15.17 -1.62 -34.99
CA SER A 143 -13.96 -2.15 -34.36
C SER A 143 -14.30 -3.23 -33.32
N LEU A 144 -13.36 -4.11 -33.06
CA LEU A 144 -13.44 -5.14 -32.03
C LEU A 144 -12.27 -4.98 -31.08
N SER A 145 -12.56 -4.83 -29.79
CA SER A 145 -11.57 -4.85 -28.72
C SER A 145 -11.69 -6.15 -27.92
N SER A 146 -10.57 -6.86 -27.79
CA SER A 146 -10.49 -8.10 -27.02
C SER A 146 -9.44 -7.96 -25.93
N VAL A 147 -9.75 -8.39 -24.71
CA VAL A 147 -8.84 -8.31 -23.57
C VAL A 147 -8.80 -9.66 -22.86
N LEU A 148 -7.59 -10.19 -22.72
CA LEU A 148 -7.31 -11.32 -21.83
C LEU A 148 -6.45 -10.80 -20.68
N TYR A 149 -6.84 -11.06 -19.42
CA TYR A 149 -6.05 -10.63 -18.28
C TYR A 149 -5.92 -11.70 -17.20
N LEU A 150 -4.83 -11.63 -16.47
CA LEU A 150 -4.54 -12.43 -15.28
C LEU A 150 -4.16 -11.50 -14.13
N SER A 151 -4.73 -11.73 -12.94
CA SER A 151 -4.34 -11.04 -11.72
C SER A 151 -4.03 -12.05 -10.63
N LEU A 152 -2.86 -11.93 -10.00
CA LEU A 152 -2.37 -12.81 -8.95
C LEU A 152 -2.19 -12.00 -7.65
N GLY A 153 -3.09 -12.16 -6.69
CA GLY A 153 -3.02 -11.45 -5.42
C GLY A 153 -2.18 -12.21 -4.39
N ARG A 154 -1.23 -11.50 -3.76
CA ARG A 154 -0.51 -11.98 -2.57
C ARG A 154 -0.56 -10.90 -1.51
N GLY A 155 -0.81 -11.29 -0.28
CA GLY A 155 -0.85 -10.35 0.81
C GLY A 155 -0.90 -11.05 2.15
N GLY A 156 -0.66 -10.28 3.19
CA GLY A 156 -0.69 -10.74 4.56
C GLY A 156 -0.56 -9.58 5.51
N GLY A 157 -0.62 -9.86 6.77
CA GLY A 157 -0.50 -8.86 7.80
C GLY A 157 -0.73 -9.49 9.16
N TYR A 158 -0.56 -8.70 10.18
CA TYR A 158 -0.94 -9.09 11.53
C TYR A 158 -1.80 -7.99 12.15
N GLY A 159 -2.60 -8.38 13.13
CA GLY A 159 -3.37 -7.47 13.96
C GLY A 159 -3.20 -7.86 15.42
N GLY A 160 -3.45 -6.91 16.32
CA GLY A 160 -3.48 -7.19 17.74
C GLY A 160 -4.50 -8.29 18.03
N ARG A 161 -4.08 -9.36 18.66
CA ARG A 161 -4.96 -10.44 19.09
C ARG A 161 -5.71 -9.97 20.34
N SER A 162 -6.93 -9.56 20.15
CA SER A 162 -7.85 -9.33 21.25
C SER A 162 -8.42 -10.66 21.69
N ASN A 163 -7.80 -11.32 22.64
CA ASN A 163 -8.51 -12.31 23.41
C ASN A 163 -8.43 -11.95 24.90
N LYS A 164 -9.46 -12.33 25.63
CA LYS A 164 -9.56 -12.07 27.08
C LYS A 164 -8.37 -12.67 27.88
N ALA A 165 -7.66 -13.62 27.32
CA ALA A 165 -6.51 -14.27 27.95
C ALA A 165 -5.24 -13.41 27.95
N HIS A 166 -5.11 -12.50 26.99
CA HIS A 166 -3.88 -11.71 26.86
C HIS A 166 -3.96 -10.32 27.49
N LYS A 167 -5.10 -9.90 28.00
CA LYS A 167 -5.29 -8.61 28.71
C LYS A 167 -4.61 -7.42 28.02
N TYR A 168 -4.55 -7.43 26.70
CA TYR A 168 -4.04 -6.28 25.95
C TYR A 168 -5.11 -5.23 25.93
N ASP A 169 -5.07 -4.44 26.91
CA ASP A 169 -5.76 -3.19 26.92
C ASP A 169 -4.83 -2.14 26.33
N TRP A 170 -4.87 -2.00 25.02
CA TRP A 170 -4.11 -1.00 24.28
C TRP A 170 -4.41 0.41 24.74
N TYR A 171 -5.51 0.57 25.45
CA TYR A 171 -5.99 1.81 26.00
C TYR A 171 -5.75 1.93 27.50
N GLY A 172 -5.08 0.94 28.07
CA GLY A 172 -4.69 0.94 29.45
C GLY A 172 -5.73 0.44 30.42
N THR A 173 -6.95 0.72 30.21
CA THR A 173 -8.03 0.21 31.05
C THR A 173 -9.31 0.13 30.27
N SER A 174 -10.26 -0.64 30.76
CA SER A 174 -11.64 -0.66 30.25
C SER A 174 -12.31 0.74 30.27
N LYS A 175 -11.66 1.73 30.84
CA LYS A 175 -12.12 3.13 30.89
C LYS A 175 -11.45 4.02 29.84
N GLY A 176 -10.63 3.47 28.95
CA GLY A 176 -9.97 4.23 27.88
C GLY A 176 -8.77 5.04 28.34
N GLU A 177 -8.13 4.67 29.43
CA GLU A 177 -6.89 5.29 29.86
C GLU A 177 -5.72 4.82 29.00
N PRO A 178 -4.91 5.73 28.45
CA PRO A 178 -3.74 5.34 27.69
C PRO A 178 -2.72 4.67 28.62
N THR A 179 -2.30 3.47 28.26
CA THR A 179 -1.13 2.83 28.89
C THR A 179 0.05 2.87 27.96
N THR A 180 1.21 2.91 28.56
CA THR A 180 2.47 2.53 27.91
C THR A 180 2.49 1.01 27.76
N CYS A 181 1.69 0.49 26.85
CA CYS A 181 1.52 -0.95 26.73
C CYS A 181 2.72 -1.63 26.10
N LEU A 182 3.18 -2.68 26.73
CA LEU A 182 4.06 -3.67 26.13
C LEU A 182 3.27 -4.45 25.08
N LEU A 183 3.66 -4.30 23.82
CA LEU A 183 3.20 -5.13 22.73
C LEU A 183 3.84 -6.51 22.84
N TYR A 184 3.09 -7.52 23.24
CA TYR A 184 3.50 -8.89 23.01
C TYR A 184 2.99 -9.31 21.63
N THR A 185 3.86 -9.37 20.65
CA THR A 185 3.60 -10.14 19.45
C THR A 185 3.95 -11.57 19.76
N SER A 186 3.02 -12.50 19.68
CA SER A 186 3.35 -13.92 19.75
C SER A 186 4.22 -14.27 18.54
N ASP A 187 5.39 -14.84 18.77
CA ASP A 187 6.31 -15.31 17.72
C ASP A 187 5.65 -16.27 16.72
N ALA A 188 4.52 -16.87 17.10
CA ALA A 188 3.76 -17.78 16.26
C ALA A 188 3.11 -17.16 15.01
N ALA A 189 3.10 -15.84 14.86
CA ALA A 189 2.54 -15.17 13.68
C ALA A 189 3.61 -14.88 12.60
N ASP A 190 4.88 -14.85 12.97
CA ASP A 190 5.98 -14.55 12.03
C ASP A 190 6.62 -15.80 11.41
N ASP A 191 6.48 -16.97 12.05
CA ASP A 191 7.03 -18.23 11.52
C ASP A 191 6.16 -18.87 10.42
N LYS A 192 5.01 -18.28 10.10
CA LYS A 192 4.08 -18.75 9.06
C LYS A 192 3.83 -17.76 7.92
N ALA A 193 4.68 -16.78 7.77
CA ALA A 193 4.59 -15.82 6.68
C ALA A 193 5.69 -16.02 5.63
#